data_65d68d2907550576ccb5d836b28b902c
#
_entry.id   65d68d2907550576ccb5d836b28b902c
#
_cell.length_a   1.000
_cell.length_b   1.000
_cell.length_c   1.000
_cell.angle_alpha   90.00
_cell.angle_beta   90.00
_cell.angle_gamma   90.00
#
_symmetry.space_group_name_H-M   'P 1'
#
loop_
_entity.id
_entity.type
_entity.pdbx_description
1 polymer ?
#
loop_
_entity_poly.entity_id
_entity_poly.type
_entity_poly.pdbx_seq_one_letter_code
_entity_poly.pdbx_strand_id
1 'polypeptide(L)'
;MPRVLTALPVYNEVRHVGPVLDEVVKYSQDVLVVDDGSTDGTAALLAARDDIITIRHEPNQGYGGALRTAFDYAQTHGYDILVTIDCDGQHEPKLIPAMAAAIDESPDGPVDIVSGSRYLQAFDGDSLPPEDRRRINMEITAWLNRRFRLNITDAFCGFKAYRVAALEHFHITDLGYAMPLQLWVQAARYCLKIVEFPVPLIYLDEERSFGGALDDAARRLTHYYGVLHREIAALEFPCGEPTQTAVSTPA
;
A
#
# COMPACT_ATOMS: atom_id res chain seq x y z
N MET A 1 -1.97 -14.97 19.70
CA MET A 1 -1.22 -14.14 18.73
C MET A 1 -2.20 -13.75 17.64
N PRO A 2 -2.13 -12.53 17.10
CA PRO A 2 -2.99 -12.14 16.00
C PRO A 2 -2.74 -13.03 14.78
N ARG A 3 -3.81 -13.34 14.02
CA ARG A 3 -3.69 -14.00 12.72
C ARG A 3 -3.29 -12.99 11.67
N VAL A 4 -2.14 -13.20 11.06
CA VAL A 4 -1.57 -12.30 10.05
C VAL A 4 -1.69 -12.93 8.67
N LEU A 5 -2.27 -12.19 7.71
CA LEU A 5 -2.24 -12.51 6.30
C LEU A 5 -1.23 -11.62 5.59
N THR A 6 -0.37 -12.19 4.76
CA THR A 6 0.44 -11.39 3.82
C THR A 6 -0.14 -11.52 2.43
N ALA A 7 -0.46 -10.40 1.78
CA ALA A 7 -1.07 -10.38 0.45
C ALA A 7 -0.18 -9.69 -0.59
N LEU A 8 -0.06 -10.32 -1.75
CA LEU A 8 0.70 -9.82 -2.89
C LEU A 8 -0.25 -9.62 -4.09
N PRO A 9 -0.44 -8.38 -4.56
CA PRO A 9 -1.02 -8.12 -5.87
C PRO A 9 0.01 -8.48 -6.95
N VAL A 10 -0.38 -9.28 -7.93
CA VAL A 10 0.54 -9.80 -8.97
C VAL A 10 -0.09 -9.64 -10.34
N TYR A 11 0.66 -9.06 -11.29
CA TYR A 11 0.30 -9.01 -12.69
C TYR A 11 1.53 -9.03 -13.59
N ASN A 12 1.72 -10.11 -14.36
CA ASN A 12 2.84 -10.29 -15.28
C ASN A 12 4.22 -10.16 -14.60
N GLU A 13 4.43 -10.92 -13.53
CA GLU A 13 5.66 -10.92 -12.72
C GLU A 13 6.43 -12.24 -12.84
N VAL A 14 6.42 -12.89 -14.00
CA VAL A 14 7.06 -14.21 -14.22
C VAL A 14 8.54 -14.25 -13.79
N ARG A 15 9.23 -13.10 -13.83
CA ARG A 15 10.66 -12.98 -13.45
C ARG A 15 10.88 -12.89 -11.95
N HIS A 16 9.92 -12.31 -11.22
CA HIS A 16 10.09 -11.95 -9.81
C HIS A 16 9.25 -12.82 -8.87
N VAL A 17 8.11 -13.33 -9.33
CA VAL A 17 7.13 -14.01 -8.47
C VAL A 17 7.72 -15.20 -7.71
N GLY A 18 8.52 -16.04 -8.35
CA GLY A 18 9.16 -17.18 -7.70
C GLY A 18 10.09 -16.75 -6.56
N PRO A 19 11.18 -16.02 -6.85
CA PRO A 19 12.13 -15.56 -5.82
C PRO A 19 11.48 -14.73 -4.70
N VAL A 20 10.50 -13.86 -5.01
CA VAL A 20 9.81 -13.06 -3.99
C VAL A 20 8.99 -13.95 -3.06
N LEU A 21 8.22 -14.90 -3.60
CA LEU A 21 7.43 -15.81 -2.79
C LEU A 21 8.31 -16.74 -1.93
N ASP A 22 9.45 -17.21 -2.46
CA ASP A 22 10.40 -18.04 -1.70
C ASP A 22 10.96 -17.30 -0.47
N GLU A 23 11.02 -15.97 -0.52
CA GLU A 23 11.38 -15.16 0.64
C GLU A 23 10.17 -14.86 1.54
N VAL A 24 9.00 -14.52 0.97
CA VAL A 24 7.82 -14.15 1.75
C VAL A 24 7.36 -15.29 2.66
N VAL A 25 7.33 -16.54 2.18
CA VAL A 25 6.89 -17.70 2.97
C VAL A 25 7.78 -18.03 4.16
N LYS A 26 9.02 -17.50 4.19
CA LYS A 26 9.91 -17.65 5.38
C LYS A 26 9.45 -16.77 6.54
N TYR A 27 8.72 -15.70 6.28
CA TYR A 27 8.36 -14.67 7.25
C TYR A 27 6.85 -14.55 7.46
N SER A 28 6.04 -15.29 6.71
CA SER A 28 4.58 -15.29 6.79
C SER A 28 4.03 -16.71 6.69
N GLN A 29 3.07 -17.05 7.58
CA GLN A 29 2.44 -18.38 7.56
C GLN A 29 1.30 -18.44 6.53
N ASP A 30 0.48 -17.39 6.46
CA ASP A 30 -0.64 -17.30 5.53
C ASP A 30 -0.30 -16.28 4.44
N VAL A 31 -0.08 -16.75 3.22
CA VAL A 31 0.27 -15.91 2.07
C VAL A 31 -0.82 -16.01 1.02
N LEU A 32 -1.41 -14.87 0.66
CA LEU A 32 -2.38 -14.72 -0.41
C LEU A 32 -1.73 -14.03 -1.61
N VAL A 33 -1.82 -14.64 -2.77
CA VAL A 33 -1.47 -14.02 -4.04
C VAL A 33 -2.76 -13.73 -4.80
N VAL A 34 -2.96 -12.48 -5.20
CA VAL A 34 -4.02 -12.09 -6.13
C VAL A 34 -3.41 -11.90 -7.50
N ASP A 35 -3.53 -12.92 -8.36
CA ASP A 35 -3.12 -12.86 -9.77
C ASP A 35 -4.17 -12.10 -10.57
N ASP A 36 -3.85 -10.88 -10.92
CA ASP A 36 -4.75 -9.97 -11.62
C ASP A 36 -4.83 -10.26 -13.14
N GLY A 37 -4.97 -11.53 -13.50
CA GLY A 37 -5.15 -11.97 -14.88
C GLY A 37 -3.85 -12.00 -15.69
N SER A 38 -2.74 -12.46 -15.10
CA SER A 38 -1.44 -12.54 -15.77
C SER A 38 -1.48 -13.41 -17.03
N THR A 39 -0.70 -13.00 -18.05
CA THR A 39 -0.62 -13.63 -19.39
C THR A 39 0.79 -14.06 -19.80
N ASP A 40 1.80 -13.80 -18.97
CA ASP A 40 3.23 -14.00 -19.26
C ASP A 40 3.82 -15.33 -18.72
N GLY A 41 2.99 -16.22 -18.15
CA GLY A 41 3.43 -17.45 -17.51
C GLY A 41 3.41 -17.39 -15.97
N THR A 42 3.21 -16.23 -15.36
CA THR A 42 3.08 -16.05 -13.89
C THR A 42 2.06 -17.02 -13.30
N ALA A 43 0.87 -17.13 -13.90
CA ALA A 43 -0.19 -18.02 -13.43
C ALA A 43 0.23 -19.49 -13.32
N ALA A 44 1.08 -19.97 -14.24
CA ALA A 44 1.57 -21.34 -14.20
C ALA A 44 2.55 -21.57 -13.05
N LEU A 45 3.38 -20.57 -12.72
CA LEU A 45 4.27 -20.62 -11.56
C LEU A 45 3.49 -20.62 -10.24
N LEU A 46 2.43 -19.82 -10.17
CA LEU A 46 1.56 -19.77 -8.97
C LEU A 46 0.79 -21.07 -8.79
N ALA A 47 0.25 -21.66 -9.86
CA ALA A 47 -0.49 -22.93 -9.79
C ALA A 47 0.38 -24.13 -9.38
N ALA A 48 1.71 -24.02 -9.49
CA ALA A 48 2.64 -25.07 -9.08
C ALA A 48 3.00 -25.01 -7.57
N ARG A 49 2.47 -24.01 -6.82
CA ARG A 49 2.75 -23.81 -5.39
C ARG A 49 1.59 -24.30 -4.53
N ASP A 50 1.91 -25.02 -3.47
CA ASP A 50 0.97 -25.51 -2.47
C ASP A 50 1.12 -24.82 -1.09
N ASP A 51 2.10 -23.91 -0.99
CA ASP A 51 2.44 -23.16 0.21
C ASP A 51 1.81 -21.74 0.24
N ILE A 52 0.96 -21.41 -0.74
CA ILE A 52 0.26 -20.13 -0.86
C ILE A 52 -1.20 -20.32 -1.22
N ILE A 53 -2.00 -19.30 -0.95
CA ILE A 53 -3.38 -19.18 -1.43
C ILE A 53 -3.36 -18.31 -2.69
N THR A 54 -3.98 -18.77 -3.77
CA THR A 54 -4.05 -17.98 -5.01
C THR A 54 -5.50 -17.68 -5.37
N ILE A 55 -5.79 -16.38 -5.60
CA ILE A 55 -7.04 -15.92 -6.23
C ILE A 55 -6.66 -15.31 -7.57
N ARG A 56 -7.36 -15.72 -8.64
CA ARG A 56 -7.14 -15.19 -9.98
C ARG A 56 -8.33 -14.37 -10.47
N HIS A 57 -8.04 -13.19 -10.99
CA HIS A 57 -9.02 -12.38 -11.71
C HIS A 57 -9.08 -12.75 -13.20
N GLU A 58 -10.29 -12.74 -13.73
CA GLU A 58 -10.55 -12.87 -15.18
C GLU A 58 -11.74 -11.98 -15.54
N PRO A 59 -11.54 -10.83 -16.20
CA PRO A 59 -10.28 -10.23 -16.68
C PRO A 59 -9.50 -9.48 -15.58
N ASN A 60 -8.32 -8.91 -15.96
CA ASN A 60 -7.55 -7.97 -15.14
C ASN A 60 -8.45 -6.83 -14.63
N GLN A 61 -8.36 -6.55 -13.34
CA GLN A 61 -9.13 -5.50 -12.66
C GLN A 61 -8.27 -4.32 -12.21
N GLY A 62 -6.95 -4.42 -12.32
CA GLY A 62 -5.99 -3.41 -11.90
C GLY A 62 -5.50 -3.58 -10.45
N TYR A 63 -4.43 -2.87 -10.12
CA TYR A 63 -3.75 -2.91 -8.83
C TYR A 63 -4.71 -2.72 -7.64
N GLY A 64 -5.57 -1.69 -7.70
CA GLY A 64 -6.58 -1.43 -6.68
C GLY A 64 -7.62 -2.55 -6.59
N GLY A 65 -7.96 -3.18 -7.72
CA GLY A 65 -8.84 -4.36 -7.75
C GLY A 65 -8.24 -5.56 -7.02
N ALA A 66 -6.95 -5.81 -7.22
CA ALA A 66 -6.25 -6.88 -6.52
C ALA A 66 -6.17 -6.63 -5.00
N LEU A 67 -5.88 -5.39 -4.59
CA LEU A 67 -5.87 -5.04 -3.17
C LEU A 67 -7.26 -5.10 -2.53
N ARG A 68 -8.32 -4.68 -3.25
CA ARG A 68 -9.70 -4.86 -2.78
C ARG A 68 -10.01 -6.33 -2.50
N THR A 69 -9.65 -7.23 -3.40
CA THR A 69 -9.80 -8.67 -3.20
C THR A 69 -9.03 -9.16 -1.98
N ALA A 70 -7.81 -8.66 -1.75
CA ALA A 70 -7.03 -9.01 -0.55
C ALA A 70 -7.70 -8.50 0.74
N PHE A 71 -8.26 -7.29 0.73
CA PHE A 71 -9.00 -6.71 1.86
C PHE A 71 -10.24 -7.55 2.18
N ASP A 72 -11.06 -7.83 1.17
CA ASP A 72 -12.27 -8.66 1.32
C ASP A 72 -11.91 -10.06 1.85
N TYR A 73 -10.83 -10.66 1.35
CA TYR A 73 -10.36 -11.96 1.81
C TYR A 73 -9.94 -11.93 3.29
N ALA A 74 -9.16 -10.94 3.71
CA ALA A 74 -8.71 -10.81 5.09
C ALA A 74 -9.89 -10.68 6.07
N GLN A 75 -10.89 -9.86 5.71
CA GLN A 75 -12.10 -9.65 6.51
C GLN A 75 -12.95 -10.91 6.59
N THR A 76 -13.21 -11.58 5.47
CA THR A 76 -14.11 -12.75 5.41
C THR A 76 -13.53 -13.99 6.05
N HIS A 77 -12.18 -14.09 6.12
CA HIS A 77 -11.50 -15.25 6.72
C HIS A 77 -11.02 -15.02 8.16
N GLY A 78 -11.39 -13.87 8.77
CA GLY A 78 -11.15 -13.61 10.18
C GLY A 78 -9.68 -13.43 10.52
N TYR A 79 -8.91 -12.73 9.68
CA TYR A 79 -7.57 -12.26 10.02
C TYR A 79 -7.66 -11.02 10.90
N ASP A 80 -6.64 -10.82 11.74
CA ASP A 80 -6.54 -9.65 12.61
C ASP A 80 -5.72 -8.54 11.94
N ILE A 81 -4.68 -8.94 11.21
CA ILE A 81 -3.73 -8.05 10.52
C ILE A 81 -3.55 -8.50 9.08
N LEU A 82 -3.58 -7.56 8.16
CA LEU A 82 -3.21 -7.75 6.76
C LEU A 82 -1.93 -6.98 6.46
N VAL A 83 -0.92 -7.67 5.92
CA VAL A 83 0.28 -7.04 5.38
C VAL A 83 0.22 -7.12 3.85
N THR A 84 0.31 -5.99 3.17
CA THR A 84 0.45 -5.93 1.71
C THR A 84 1.91 -5.71 1.33
N ILE A 85 2.41 -6.39 0.31
CA ILE A 85 3.76 -6.25 -0.23
C ILE A 85 3.73 -6.45 -1.75
N ASP A 86 4.43 -5.59 -2.50
CA ASP A 86 4.49 -5.71 -3.96
C ASP A 86 5.42 -6.86 -4.38
N CYS A 87 5.11 -7.49 -5.53
CA CYS A 87 5.81 -8.69 -6.03
C CYS A 87 6.96 -8.37 -6.99
N ASP A 88 7.50 -7.16 -6.95
CA ASP A 88 8.52 -6.69 -7.89
C ASP A 88 9.96 -6.74 -7.35
N GLY A 89 10.14 -7.29 -6.16
CA GLY A 89 11.44 -7.39 -5.49
C GLY A 89 11.94 -6.07 -4.89
N GLN A 90 11.15 -5.01 -4.89
CA GLN A 90 11.54 -3.71 -4.33
C GLN A 90 11.31 -3.58 -2.82
N HIS A 91 10.88 -4.64 -2.16
CA HIS A 91 10.67 -4.69 -0.73
C HIS A 91 11.40 -5.88 -0.09
N GLU A 92 11.74 -5.77 1.18
CA GLU A 92 12.39 -6.82 1.95
C GLU A 92 11.36 -7.61 2.78
N PRO A 93 11.02 -8.87 2.39
CA PRO A 93 10.05 -9.70 3.11
C PRO A 93 10.39 -9.94 4.58
N LYS A 94 11.68 -9.90 4.96
CA LYS A 94 12.11 -10.02 6.36
C LYS A 94 11.50 -8.99 7.31
N LEU A 95 10.97 -7.86 6.78
CA LEU A 95 10.32 -6.80 7.55
C LEU A 95 8.84 -7.09 7.84
N ILE A 96 8.23 -8.10 7.20
CA ILE A 96 6.81 -8.45 7.39
C ILE A 96 6.44 -8.62 8.87
N PRO A 97 7.18 -9.41 9.67
CA PRO A 97 6.83 -9.60 11.08
C PRO A 97 6.90 -8.31 11.89
N ALA A 98 7.90 -7.45 11.63
CA ALA A 98 8.05 -6.19 12.34
C ALA A 98 6.95 -5.18 11.98
N MET A 99 6.55 -5.11 10.71
CA MET A 99 5.44 -4.28 10.28
C MET A 99 4.11 -4.75 10.87
N ALA A 100 3.87 -6.07 10.92
CA ALA A 100 2.68 -6.61 11.56
C ALA A 100 2.65 -6.32 13.06
N ALA A 101 3.78 -6.51 13.76
CA ALA A 101 3.88 -6.23 15.20
C ALA A 101 3.64 -4.74 15.53
N ALA A 102 4.10 -3.83 14.67
CA ALA A 102 3.95 -2.39 14.88
C ALA A 102 2.48 -1.93 14.92
N ILE A 103 1.52 -2.73 14.46
CA ILE A 103 0.07 -2.46 14.59
C ILE A 103 -0.34 -2.35 16.07
N ASP A 104 0.21 -3.22 16.93
CA ASP A 104 -0.15 -3.26 18.37
C ASP A 104 0.95 -2.67 19.26
N GLU A 105 2.19 -2.64 18.80
CA GLU A 105 3.39 -2.26 19.59
C GLU A 105 3.87 -0.83 19.32
N SER A 106 3.07 -0.01 18.64
CA SER A 106 3.41 1.39 18.45
C SER A 106 3.53 2.14 19.79
N PRO A 107 4.52 3.03 19.96
CA PRO A 107 4.74 3.78 21.21
C PRO A 107 3.52 4.56 21.69
N ASP A 108 2.70 5.03 20.77
CA ASP A 108 1.48 5.81 21.05
C ASP A 108 0.21 4.92 21.17
N GLY A 109 0.39 3.61 21.37
CA GLY A 109 -0.66 2.60 21.44
C GLY A 109 -1.07 2.06 20.08
N PRO A 110 -2.05 1.13 20.05
CA PRO A 110 -2.46 0.45 18.82
C PRO A 110 -2.85 1.41 17.70
N VAL A 111 -2.43 1.07 16.48
CA VAL A 111 -2.69 1.86 15.26
C VAL A 111 -3.51 1.06 14.24
N ASP A 112 -4.09 1.76 13.27
CA ASP A 112 -4.92 1.16 12.23
C ASP A 112 -4.10 0.81 10.99
N ILE A 113 -3.07 1.63 10.70
CA ILE A 113 -2.22 1.47 9.51
C ILE A 113 -0.76 1.70 9.90
N VAL A 114 0.10 0.75 9.54
CA VAL A 114 1.55 0.93 9.48
C VAL A 114 1.93 1.04 8.02
N SER A 115 2.39 2.22 7.60
CA SER A 115 2.80 2.46 6.20
C SER A 115 4.31 2.41 6.07
N GLY A 116 4.82 1.54 5.23
CA GLY A 116 6.22 1.61 4.84
C GLY A 116 6.54 2.99 4.24
N SER A 117 7.69 3.55 4.60
CA SER A 117 8.20 4.76 3.96
C SER A 117 9.65 4.58 3.59
N ARG A 118 9.94 4.83 2.33
CA ARG A 118 11.28 4.83 1.73
C ARG A 118 12.04 6.13 1.97
N TYR A 119 11.38 7.10 2.58
CA TYR A 119 11.92 8.46 2.81
C TYR A 119 11.97 8.86 4.29
N LEU A 120 11.54 7.97 5.19
CA LEU A 120 11.57 8.22 6.64
C LEU A 120 13.00 8.15 7.19
N GLN A 121 13.80 7.22 6.67
CA GLN A 121 15.19 6.99 7.05
C GLN A 121 16.00 6.60 5.81
N ALA A 122 17.25 7.01 5.72
CA ALA A 122 18.17 6.53 4.69
C ALA A 122 18.84 5.23 5.13
N PHE A 123 19.00 4.29 4.22
CA PHE A 123 19.71 3.04 4.42
C PHE A 123 20.94 2.95 3.53
N ASP A 124 21.96 2.23 3.98
CA ASP A 124 23.12 1.91 3.16
C ASP A 124 22.68 1.05 1.97
N GLY A 125 22.99 1.52 0.76
CA GLY A 125 22.60 0.84 -0.48
C GLY A 125 21.25 1.26 -1.07
N ASP A 126 20.59 2.30 -0.50
CA ASP A 126 19.40 2.88 -1.12
C ASP A 126 19.66 3.26 -2.58
N SER A 127 18.71 2.90 -3.44
CA SER A 127 18.74 3.25 -4.86
C SER A 127 18.31 4.70 -5.09
N LEU A 128 18.63 5.24 -6.27
CA LEU A 128 18.08 6.52 -6.70
C LEU A 128 16.81 6.28 -7.53
N PRO A 129 15.64 6.75 -7.10
CA PRO A 129 14.42 6.62 -7.89
C PRO A 129 14.46 7.59 -9.08
N PRO A 130 13.74 7.32 -10.18
CA PRO A 130 13.55 8.28 -11.26
C PRO A 130 13.03 9.61 -10.71
N GLU A 131 13.63 10.72 -11.18
CA GLU A 131 13.40 12.05 -10.61
C GLU A 131 11.94 12.48 -10.67
N ASP A 132 11.25 12.17 -11.76
CA ASP A 132 9.82 12.46 -11.94
C ASP A 132 8.94 11.73 -10.92
N ARG A 133 9.25 10.45 -10.63
CA ARG A 133 8.52 9.64 -9.65
C ARG A 133 8.71 10.18 -8.24
N ARG A 134 9.96 10.51 -7.88
CA ARG A 134 10.27 11.12 -6.59
C ARG A 134 9.57 12.46 -6.42
N ARG A 135 9.64 13.32 -7.43
CA ARG A 135 8.99 14.64 -7.40
C ARG A 135 7.48 14.51 -7.21
N ILE A 136 6.82 13.65 -7.97
CA ILE A 136 5.37 13.42 -7.85
C ILE A 136 5.02 12.89 -6.46
N ASN A 137 5.78 11.92 -5.93
CA ASN A 137 5.56 11.41 -4.59
C ASN A 137 5.65 12.53 -3.56
N MET A 138 6.72 13.32 -3.57
CA MET A 138 6.91 14.43 -2.64
C MET A 138 5.78 15.47 -2.75
N GLU A 139 5.35 15.82 -3.97
CA GLU A 139 4.29 16.80 -4.21
C GLU A 139 2.94 16.34 -3.65
N ILE A 140 2.54 15.11 -3.98
CA ILE A 140 1.28 14.52 -3.50
C ILE A 140 1.31 14.31 -1.99
N THR A 141 2.41 13.78 -1.44
CA THR A 141 2.59 13.60 0.00
C THR A 141 2.47 14.94 0.74
N ALA A 142 3.16 15.97 0.27
CA ALA A 142 3.07 17.30 0.86
C ALA A 142 1.64 17.88 0.76
N TRP A 143 0.94 17.62 -0.34
CA TRP A 143 -0.46 18.06 -0.50
C TRP A 143 -1.38 17.35 0.50
N LEU A 144 -1.27 16.02 0.66
CA LEU A 144 -2.03 15.22 1.63
C LEU A 144 -1.78 15.71 3.06
N ASN A 145 -0.52 15.93 3.43
CA ASN A 145 -0.16 16.43 4.75
C ASN A 145 -0.76 17.82 5.03
N ARG A 146 -0.69 18.74 4.07
CA ARG A 146 -1.29 20.08 4.22
C ARG A 146 -2.81 20.02 4.34
N ARG A 147 -3.44 19.13 3.58
CA ARG A 147 -4.90 19.04 3.52
C ARG A 147 -5.51 18.30 4.69
N PHE A 148 -4.86 17.21 5.15
CA PHE A 148 -5.40 16.27 6.12
C PHE A 148 -4.57 16.10 7.39
N ARG A 149 -3.39 16.72 7.49
CA ARG A 149 -2.47 16.60 8.64
C ARG A 149 -2.04 15.16 8.94
N LEU A 150 -1.83 14.35 7.90
CA LEU A 150 -1.46 12.93 8.04
C LEU A 150 -0.04 12.72 8.58
N ASN A 151 0.87 13.67 8.36
CA ASN A 151 2.28 13.60 8.77
C ASN A 151 3.01 12.36 8.21
N ILE A 152 2.78 12.04 6.94
CA ILE A 152 3.43 10.96 6.20
C ILE A 152 4.58 11.49 5.35
N THR A 153 5.52 10.61 4.97
CA THR A 153 6.68 10.93 4.11
C THR A 153 6.64 10.19 2.77
N ASP A 154 5.84 9.13 2.64
CA ASP A 154 5.69 8.34 1.41
C ASP A 154 4.24 7.92 1.15
N ALA A 155 3.56 8.60 0.22
CA ALA A 155 2.16 8.30 -0.09
C ALA A 155 1.96 7.05 -0.97
N PHE A 156 3.02 6.50 -1.59
CA PHE A 156 2.92 5.47 -2.63
C PHE A 156 3.62 4.14 -2.31
N CYS A 157 4.19 3.96 -1.13
CA CYS A 157 4.76 2.67 -0.76
C CYS A 157 3.64 1.62 -0.65
N GLY A 158 3.76 0.51 -1.39
CA GLY A 158 2.79 -0.61 -1.36
C GLY A 158 2.95 -1.52 -0.14
N PHE A 159 4.09 -1.45 0.55
CA PHE A 159 4.36 -2.25 1.74
C PHE A 159 3.70 -1.61 2.97
N LYS A 160 2.58 -2.18 3.40
CA LYS A 160 1.77 -1.67 4.51
C LYS A 160 1.24 -2.81 5.37
N ALA A 161 1.02 -2.53 6.66
CA ALA A 161 0.20 -3.38 7.50
C ALA A 161 -1.08 -2.64 7.89
N TYR A 162 -2.18 -3.37 7.94
CA TYR A 162 -3.49 -2.86 8.30
C TYR A 162 -4.09 -3.70 9.43
N ARG A 163 -4.67 -3.05 10.41
CA ARG A 163 -5.64 -3.72 11.29
C ARG A 163 -6.87 -4.06 10.44
N VAL A 164 -7.23 -5.34 10.37
CA VAL A 164 -8.32 -5.79 9.48
C VAL A 164 -9.65 -5.14 9.83
N ALA A 165 -9.92 -4.87 11.11
CA ALA A 165 -11.11 -4.13 11.51
C ALA A 165 -11.20 -2.72 10.90
N ALA A 166 -10.06 -2.05 10.63
CA ALA A 166 -10.06 -0.74 9.99
C ALA A 166 -10.41 -0.78 8.50
N LEU A 167 -10.33 -1.95 7.86
CA LEU A 167 -10.63 -2.10 6.44
C LEU A 167 -12.10 -1.86 6.11
N GLU A 168 -13.01 -1.95 7.09
CA GLU A 168 -14.44 -1.63 6.91
C GLU A 168 -14.68 -0.17 6.48
N HIS A 169 -13.72 0.71 6.77
CA HIS A 169 -13.78 2.12 6.41
C HIS A 169 -13.34 2.40 4.97
N PHE A 170 -12.81 1.39 4.26
CA PHE A 170 -12.31 1.58 2.91
C PHE A 170 -13.30 1.11 1.85
N HIS A 171 -13.71 2.06 1.02
CA HIS A 171 -14.52 1.82 -0.16
C HIS A 171 -13.69 2.07 -1.43
N ILE A 172 -13.07 1.01 -1.95
CA ILE A 172 -12.16 1.10 -3.09
C ILE A 172 -12.96 1.11 -4.39
N THR A 173 -12.94 2.24 -5.09
CA THR A 173 -13.56 2.45 -6.41
C THR A 173 -12.54 2.76 -7.50
N ASP A 174 -11.37 3.31 -7.16
CA ASP A 174 -10.25 3.43 -8.08
C ASP A 174 -9.49 2.08 -8.11
N LEU A 175 -9.60 1.39 -9.22
CA LEU A 175 -9.00 0.06 -9.37
C LEU A 175 -7.55 0.12 -9.92
N GLY A 176 -7.05 1.31 -10.24
CA GLY A 176 -5.71 1.52 -10.77
C GLY A 176 -4.65 1.83 -9.72
N TYR A 177 -3.52 2.36 -10.18
CA TYR A 177 -2.39 2.76 -9.36
C TYR A 177 -2.63 4.01 -8.50
N ALA A 178 -3.76 4.69 -8.67
CA ALA A 178 -4.14 5.83 -7.83
C ALA A 178 -4.94 5.41 -6.58
N MET A 179 -5.28 4.13 -6.42
CA MET A 179 -6.01 3.60 -5.26
C MET A 179 -5.41 4.02 -3.91
N PRO A 180 -4.08 4.05 -3.68
CA PRO A 180 -3.52 4.51 -2.41
C PRO A 180 -3.96 5.92 -2.02
N LEU A 181 -4.24 6.80 -3.00
CA LEU A 181 -4.72 8.15 -2.74
C LEU A 181 -6.15 8.16 -2.19
N GLN A 182 -7.00 7.24 -2.66
CA GLN A 182 -8.32 7.00 -2.08
C GLN A 182 -8.19 6.60 -0.60
N LEU A 183 -7.31 5.64 -0.29
CA LEU A 183 -7.09 5.17 1.08
C LEU A 183 -6.66 6.30 2.00
N TRP A 184 -5.77 7.20 1.57
CA TRP A 184 -5.34 8.33 2.40
C TRP A 184 -6.47 9.29 2.73
N VAL A 185 -7.32 9.59 1.75
CA VAL A 185 -8.48 10.48 1.96
C VAL A 185 -9.49 9.83 2.92
N GLN A 186 -9.78 8.54 2.75
CA GLN A 186 -10.70 7.79 3.60
C GLN A 186 -10.12 7.61 5.01
N ALA A 187 -8.84 7.27 5.14
CA ALA A 187 -8.16 7.18 6.44
C ALA A 187 -8.26 8.51 7.22
N ALA A 188 -8.04 9.63 6.54
CA ALA A 188 -8.20 10.96 7.15
C ALA A 188 -9.65 11.23 7.56
N ARG A 189 -10.63 10.85 6.72
CA ARG A 189 -12.06 11.03 6.99
C ARG A 189 -12.51 10.30 8.24
N TYR A 190 -12.01 9.08 8.44
CA TYR A 190 -12.37 8.23 9.57
C TYR A 190 -11.40 8.35 10.76
N CYS A 191 -10.47 9.32 10.71
CA CYS A 191 -9.49 9.57 11.77
C CYS A 191 -8.67 8.32 12.14
N LEU A 192 -8.35 7.49 11.16
CA LEU A 192 -7.54 6.30 11.39
C LEU A 192 -6.15 6.68 11.88
N LYS A 193 -5.64 5.94 12.85
CA LYS A 193 -4.29 6.13 13.38
C LYS A 193 -3.26 5.51 12.44
N ILE A 194 -2.33 6.33 11.97
CA ILE A 194 -1.31 5.95 11.00
C ILE A 194 0.07 6.20 11.61
N VAL A 195 0.95 5.22 11.46
CA VAL A 195 2.39 5.40 11.71
C VAL A 195 3.18 4.98 10.48
N GLU A 196 4.34 5.58 10.28
CA GLU A 196 5.27 5.13 9.23
C GLU A 196 6.33 4.20 9.80
N PHE A 197 6.75 3.25 8.98
CA PHE A 197 7.81 2.29 9.25
C PHE A 197 8.92 2.46 8.20
N PRO A 198 10.18 2.65 8.59
CA PRO A 198 11.26 2.84 7.63
C PRO A 198 11.54 1.57 6.84
N VAL A 199 11.54 1.67 5.51
CA VAL A 199 11.88 0.57 4.60
C VAL A 199 12.92 1.03 3.60
N PRO A 200 13.86 0.17 3.16
CA PRO A 200 14.86 0.54 2.17
C PRO A 200 14.23 0.96 0.84
N LEU A 201 14.87 1.91 0.17
CA LEU A 201 14.51 2.33 -1.18
C LEU A 201 15.26 1.46 -2.19
N ILE A 202 14.60 0.42 -2.66
CA ILE A 202 15.13 -0.52 -3.66
C ILE A 202 14.49 -0.23 -5.01
N TYR A 203 15.30 0.00 -6.03
CA TYR A 203 14.86 0.22 -7.41
C TYR A 203 15.61 -0.74 -8.32
N LEU A 204 14.92 -1.74 -8.85
CA LEU A 204 15.52 -2.79 -9.69
C LEU A 204 15.34 -2.54 -11.18
N ASP A 205 14.30 -1.81 -11.57
CA ASP A 205 13.97 -1.54 -12.97
C ASP A 205 13.50 -0.10 -13.14
N GLU A 206 14.37 0.74 -13.72
CA GLU A 206 14.08 2.15 -13.97
C GLU A 206 13.04 2.36 -15.09
N GLU A 207 12.91 1.39 -16.00
CA GLU A 207 12.02 1.45 -17.16
C GLU A 207 10.61 0.91 -16.89
N ARG A 208 10.33 0.45 -15.66
CA ARG A 208 9.01 -0.10 -15.31
C ARG A 208 7.90 0.90 -15.61
N SER A 209 6.99 0.52 -16.50
CA SER A 209 5.85 1.33 -16.96
C SER A 209 4.66 1.23 -16.01
N PHE A 210 3.93 2.33 -15.83
CA PHE A 210 2.59 2.32 -15.22
C PHE A 210 1.51 1.87 -16.20
N GLY A 211 1.85 1.86 -17.49
CA GLY A 211 0.96 1.56 -18.60
C GLY A 211 0.28 2.78 -19.21
N GLY A 212 0.46 2.94 -20.52
CA GLY A 212 -0.25 3.93 -21.31
C GLY A 212 -0.05 5.39 -20.89
N ALA A 213 -1.15 6.11 -20.68
CA ALA A 213 -1.11 7.54 -20.40
C ALA A 213 -0.44 7.92 -19.06
N LEU A 214 -0.31 6.99 -18.12
CA LEU A 214 0.30 7.24 -16.81
C LEU A 214 1.83 7.21 -16.85
N ASP A 215 2.44 6.82 -17.96
CA ASP A 215 3.89 6.94 -18.14
C ASP A 215 4.31 8.39 -18.30
N ASP A 216 3.43 9.26 -18.83
CA ASP A 216 3.66 10.70 -18.84
C ASP A 216 3.45 11.31 -17.45
N ALA A 217 4.50 11.94 -16.92
CA ALA A 217 4.53 12.49 -15.56
C ALA A 217 3.45 13.56 -15.31
N ALA A 218 3.18 14.43 -16.30
CA ALA A 218 2.19 15.51 -16.15
C ALA A 218 0.76 14.95 -16.15
N ARG A 219 0.48 13.98 -17.03
CA ARG A 219 -0.80 13.27 -17.07
C ARG A 219 -1.03 12.46 -15.80
N ARG A 220 0.00 11.78 -15.32
CA ARG A 220 -0.05 11.02 -14.07
C ARG A 220 -0.38 11.92 -12.89
N LEU A 221 0.29 13.07 -12.76
CA LEU A 221 0.02 14.04 -11.69
C LEU A 221 -1.41 14.59 -11.78
N THR A 222 -1.87 14.96 -12.98
CA THR A 222 -3.24 15.43 -13.22
C THR A 222 -4.26 14.35 -12.82
N HIS A 223 -4.02 13.10 -13.18
CA HIS A 223 -4.87 11.97 -12.81
C HIS A 223 -4.95 11.82 -11.28
N TYR A 224 -3.82 11.90 -10.58
CA TYR A 224 -3.76 11.78 -9.11
C TYR A 224 -4.56 12.88 -8.41
N TYR A 225 -4.43 14.13 -8.83
CA TYR A 225 -5.26 15.21 -8.31
C TYR A 225 -6.75 14.99 -8.62
N GLY A 226 -7.07 14.48 -9.80
CA GLY A 226 -8.44 14.12 -10.17
C GLY A 226 -9.04 13.07 -9.23
N VAL A 227 -8.28 12.04 -8.85
CA VAL A 227 -8.72 11.03 -7.88
C VAL A 227 -8.94 11.65 -6.50
N LEU A 228 -7.98 12.42 -6.00
CA LEU A 228 -8.07 13.09 -4.70
C LEU A 228 -9.30 14.01 -4.62
N HIS A 229 -9.55 14.83 -5.65
CA HIS A 229 -10.69 15.74 -5.66
C HIS A 229 -12.03 14.98 -5.73
N ARG A 230 -12.13 13.92 -6.53
CA ARG A 230 -13.35 13.09 -6.58
C ARG A 230 -13.65 12.44 -5.25
N GLU A 231 -12.61 11.88 -4.60
CA GLU A 231 -12.76 11.22 -3.31
C GLU A 231 -13.20 12.18 -2.21
N ILE A 232 -12.59 13.37 -2.16
CA ILE A 232 -12.99 14.42 -1.21
C ILE A 232 -14.45 14.82 -1.42
N ALA A 233 -14.87 14.99 -2.67
CA ALA A 233 -16.25 15.36 -2.99
C ALA A 233 -17.24 14.25 -2.61
N ALA A 234 -16.87 12.98 -2.80
CA ALA A 234 -17.72 11.84 -2.48
C ALA A 234 -17.91 11.64 -0.96
N LEU A 235 -16.92 11.99 -0.16
CA LEU A 235 -16.98 11.83 1.30
C LEU A 235 -17.55 13.02 2.06
N GLU A 236 -18.03 14.04 1.37
CA GLU A 236 -18.66 15.23 2.00
C GLU A 236 -17.80 15.76 3.17
N PHE A 237 -16.49 15.98 2.93
CA PHE A 237 -15.68 16.66 3.93
C PHE A 237 -16.29 18.03 4.22
N PRO A 238 -16.65 18.35 5.48
CA PRO A 238 -17.13 19.67 5.78
C PRO A 238 -16.09 20.70 5.34
N CYS A 239 -16.47 21.61 4.46
CA CYS A 239 -15.62 22.72 4.05
C CYS A 239 -15.25 23.53 5.30
N GLY A 240 -14.01 23.39 5.74
CA GLY A 240 -13.39 24.34 6.66
C GLY A 240 -13.78 24.23 8.12
N GLU A 241 -13.28 23.21 8.81
CA GLU A 241 -12.74 23.45 10.17
C GLU A 241 -11.52 22.55 10.41
N PRO A 242 -10.35 23.13 10.75
CA PRO A 242 -9.28 22.34 11.32
C PRO A 242 -9.74 21.88 12.70
N THR A 243 -9.84 20.57 12.92
CA THR A 243 -9.95 20.03 14.28
C THR A 243 -8.79 20.58 15.09
N GLN A 244 -9.11 21.54 15.97
CA GLN A 244 -8.16 22.06 16.95
C GLN A 244 -7.89 20.93 17.94
N THR A 245 -6.80 20.21 17.76
CA THR A 245 -6.15 19.53 18.87
C THR A 245 -5.51 20.63 19.74
N ALA A 246 -6.07 20.82 20.91
CA ALA A 246 -5.55 21.73 21.93
C ALA A 246 -4.09 21.37 22.24
N VAL A 247 -3.17 22.26 21.85
CA VAL A 247 -1.82 22.29 22.38
C VAL A 247 -1.95 22.76 23.82
N SER A 248 -1.90 21.84 24.78
CA SER A 248 -1.72 22.18 26.18
C SER A 248 -0.30 22.68 26.35
N THR A 249 -0.16 23.99 26.53
CA THR A 249 1.09 24.62 26.96
C THR A 249 1.33 24.22 28.42
N PRO A 250 2.50 23.65 28.76
CA PRO A 250 2.84 23.48 30.17
C PRO A 250 3.21 24.82 30.77
N ALA A 251 2.71 25.04 31.98
CA ALA A 251 3.03 26.17 32.85
C ALA A 251 4.47 26.08 33.38
#